data_2cec1868655c3844dd51906c132d90ba
#
_entry.id   2cec1868655c3844dd51906c132d90ba
#
_cell.length_a   1.000
_cell.length_b   1.000
_cell.length_c   1.000
_cell.angle_alpha   90.00
_cell.angle_beta   90.00
_cell.angle_gamma   90.00
#
_symmetry.space_group_name_H-M   'P 1'
#
loop_
_entity.id
_entity.type
_entity.pdbx_description
1 polymer ?
#
loop_
_entity_poly.entity_id
_entity_poly.type
_entity_poly.pdbx_seq_one_letter_code
_entity_poly.pdbx_strand_id
1 'polypeptide(L)'
;MPSHQIALPALSRRALFRQSALLGGAAALTSLPFGRQLLAHDVSENWPTVAAMANRYVSERKLANLLLTFGWGQEDHAHTVGGGNLSLAKPGAVDENSLYRIYSMSKPITGMATMILIDEGKLGLDQPVAEILPAFRDMRVLVDPAGALEDTVPANGPITIRQLLTHTAGLGYQIVSKGPLQAAYNQQGLVGGRVSRMPIPGFPVVTPAPGLAAWADRLAELPLMYQPATKWSYSCSIDLLGRVIEVASGMEFEAFLKKRIFDPCGMTSTWMQVPQSEAHRLTDNIGVLGGNVFPLDPAGNSIFFDKPEVPAGGGGLVSSPKDYDRFLRMLLGYGRIDGKFVMSEEAVRVGTSNLLPATVDLTGSWLEGEGHGAGGRSTGATFGWGGAAGTLAAVDFDLNLRSCLWTQYMPSEAYPIRDEFIAAMEADLKVMRAKKKAA
;
A
#
# COMPACT_ATOMS: atom_id res chain seq x y z
N MET A 1 21.73 -42.50 -3.75
CA MET A 1 21.74 -41.39 -2.78
C MET A 1 20.47 -40.60 -3.02
N PRO A 2 19.54 -40.51 -2.08
CA PRO A 2 18.28 -39.77 -2.31
C PRO A 2 18.52 -38.29 -2.10
N SER A 3 18.04 -37.49 -3.09
CA SER A 3 18.02 -36.04 -3.06
C SER A 3 17.04 -35.57 -2.01
N HIS A 4 17.51 -34.93 -0.95
CA HIS A 4 16.67 -34.21 0.00
C HIS A 4 16.13 -32.95 -0.69
N GLN A 5 14.88 -33.00 -1.12
CA GLN A 5 14.09 -31.80 -1.38
C GLN A 5 13.83 -31.12 -0.03
N ILE A 6 14.44 -29.95 0.16
CA ILE A 6 14.11 -29.06 1.27
C ILE A 6 12.76 -28.44 0.93
N ALA A 7 11.69 -29.01 1.49
CA ALA A 7 10.37 -28.40 1.47
C ALA A 7 10.45 -27.11 2.30
N LEU A 8 10.32 -25.95 1.64
CA LEU A 8 10.10 -24.68 2.33
C LEU A 8 8.82 -24.81 3.15
N PRO A 9 8.80 -24.39 4.44
CA PRO A 9 7.59 -24.42 5.23
C PRO A 9 6.53 -23.55 4.56
N ALA A 10 5.40 -24.14 4.22
CA ALA A 10 4.24 -23.40 3.73
C ALA A 10 3.92 -22.33 4.79
N LEU A 11 4.03 -21.06 4.40
CA LEU A 11 3.58 -19.93 5.20
C LEU A 11 2.14 -20.21 5.60
N SER A 12 1.91 -20.54 6.87
CA SER A 12 0.57 -20.91 7.33
C SER A 12 -0.29 -19.65 7.29
N ARG A 13 -1.49 -19.77 6.73
CA ARG A 13 -2.50 -18.70 6.71
C ARG A 13 -2.70 -18.05 8.08
N ARG A 14 -2.47 -18.78 9.19
CA ARG A 14 -2.57 -18.27 10.55
C ARG A 14 -1.47 -17.27 10.96
N ALA A 15 -0.28 -17.32 10.39
CA ALA A 15 0.78 -16.36 10.67
C ALA A 15 0.50 -15.01 9.98
N LEU A 16 -0.08 -15.06 8.77
CA LEU A 16 -0.56 -13.85 8.07
C LEU A 16 -1.76 -13.20 8.79
N PHE A 17 -2.61 -14.00 9.45
CA PHE A 17 -3.89 -13.54 10.02
C PHE A 17 -3.78 -12.88 11.40
N ARG A 18 -2.73 -13.12 12.17
CA ARG A 18 -2.60 -12.56 13.53
C ARG A 18 -2.14 -11.10 13.58
N GLN A 19 -1.64 -10.54 12.50
CA GLN A 19 -1.02 -9.21 12.49
C GLN A 19 -1.98 -8.06 12.13
N SER A 20 -3.23 -8.34 11.87
CA SER A 20 -4.22 -7.34 11.44
C SER A 20 -5.16 -6.84 12.54
N ALA A 21 -5.16 -7.47 13.71
CA ALA A 21 -6.20 -7.22 14.72
C ALA A 21 -6.00 -5.98 15.61
N LEU A 22 -4.90 -5.22 15.45
CA LEU A 22 -4.51 -4.17 16.40
C LEU A 22 -4.80 -2.74 15.96
N LEU A 23 -5.29 -2.50 14.75
CA LEU A 23 -5.79 -1.15 14.39
C LEU A 23 -7.17 -0.83 14.98
N GLY A 24 -7.91 -1.83 15.46
CA GLY A 24 -9.23 -1.67 16.08
C GLY A 24 -9.26 -1.12 17.52
N GLY A 25 -8.11 -1.02 18.19
CA GLY A 25 -8.04 -0.53 19.57
C GLY A 25 -8.25 0.98 19.75
N ALA A 26 -8.19 1.77 18.68
CA ALA A 26 -8.29 3.22 18.74
C ALA A 26 -9.73 3.75 18.88
N ALA A 27 -10.75 2.93 18.61
CA ALA A 27 -12.16 3.36 18.60
C ALA A 27 -12.75 3.74 19.96
N ALA A 28 -12.04 3.54 21.08
CA ALA A 28 -12.55 3.85 22.44
C ALA A 28 -12.14 5.23 22.98
N LEU A 29 -11.55 6.11 22.14
CA LEU A 29 -10.91 7.35 22.63
C LEU A 29 -11.54 8.63 22.05
N THR A 30 -12.82 8.61 21.71
CA THR A 30 -13.54 9.78 21.21
C THR A 30 -13.82 10.81 22.31
N SER A 31 -13.50 12.03 21.95
CA SER A 31 -13.85 13.34 22.51
C SER A 31 -12.77 14.09 23.26
N LEU A 32 -11.95 14.83 22.52
CA LEU A 32 -11.42 16.15 22.93
C LEU A 32 -10.71 16.82 21.75
N PRO A 33 -10.87 18.12 21.48
CA PRO A 33 -10.16 18.80 20.40
C PRO A 33 -8.66 18.91 20.71
N PHE A 34 -7.85 18.13 20.03
CA PHE A 34 -6.40 18.22 20.07
C PHE A 34 -5.93 19.34 19.14
N GLY A 35 -5.89 20.55 19.64
CA GLY A 35 -5.40 21.70 18.91
C GLY A 35 -4.09 22.23 19.47
N ARG A 36 -3.11 22.32 18.63
CA ARG A 36 -2.09 23.39 18.51
C ARG A 36 -0.93 23.58 19.49
N GLN A 37 -0.71 22.85 20.57
CA GLN A 37 0.34 23.24 21.55
C GLN A 37 1.35 22.16 21.99
N LEU A 38 1.47 21.04 21.26
CA LEU A 38 2.48 20.02 21.60
C LEU A 38 3.82 20.19 20.84
N LEU A 39 4.11 21.36 20.37
CA LEU A 39 5.17 21.62 19.39
C LEU A 39 6.18 22.64 19.88
N ALA A 40 7.32 22.20 20.26
CA ALA A 40 8.62 22.88 20.25
C ALA A 40 9.67 22.23 21.17
N HIS A 41 9.60 20.93 21.42
CA HIS A 41 10.64 20.21 22.15
C HIS A 41 11.15 19.04 21.29
N ASP A 42 12.39 18.62 21.52
CA ASP A 42 13.08 17.55 20.81
C ASP A 42 12.11 16.38 20.54
N VAL A 43 11.95 16.05 19.27
CA VAL A 43 10.92 15.10 18.79
C VAL A 43 11.10 13.72 19.41
N SER A 44 12.35 13.34 19.75
CA SER A 44 12.66 12.08 20.43
C SER A 44 12.09 12.03 21.85
N GLU A 45 11.92 13.18 22.52
CA GLU A 45 11.32 13.26 23.86
C GLU A 45 9.82 12.96 23.85
N ASN A 46 9.15 13.21 22.74
CA ASN A 46 7.73 12.91 22.58
C ASN A 46 7.45 11.45 22.20
N TRP A 47 8.42 10.78 21.56
CA TRP A 47 8.29 9.43 21.03
C TRP A 47 9.39 8.47 21.56
N PRO A 48 9.63 8.38 22.88
CA PRO A 48 10.75 7.61 23.45
C PRO A 48 10.62 6.11 23.19
N THR A 49 9.43 5.54 23.25
CA THR A 49 9.19 4.11 23.01
C THR A 49 9.42 3.76 21.53
N VAL A 50 8.92 4.60 20.63
CA VAL A 50 9.14 4.48 19.19
C VAL A 50 10.64 4.60 18.86
N ALA A 51 11.35 5.58 19.45
CA ALA A 51 12.78 5.78 19.24
C ALA A 51 13.59 4.56 19.72
N ALA A 52 13.26 4.02 20.89
CA ALA A 52 13.92 2.83 21.45
C ALA A 52 13.72 1.60 20.52
N MET A 53 12.51 1.41 20.01
CA MET A 53 12.21 0.36 19.03
C MET A 53 13.06 0.53 17.77
N ALA A 54 13.06 1.72 17.15
CA ALA A 54 13.82 1.97 15.94
C ALA A 54 15.32 1.73 16.13
N ASN A 55 15.90 2.27 17.19
CA ASN A 55 17.31 2.11 17.52
C ASN A 55 17.70 0.64 17.73
N ARG A 56 16.84 -0.17 18.35
CA ARG A 56 17.08 -1.60 18.55
C ARG A 56 17.25 -2.35 17.22
N TYR A 57 16.35 -2.19 16.25
CA TYR A 57 16.43 -2.86 14.96
C TYR A 57 17.68 -2.49 14.17
N VAL A 58 18.09 -1.23 14.24
CA VAL A 58 19.27 -0.74 13.52
C VAL A 58 20.56 -1.16 14.22
N SER A 59 20.64 -1.07 15.56
CA SER A 59 21.84 -1.46 16.34
C SER A 59 22.09 -2.98 16.28
N GLU A 60 21.04 -3.78 16.25
CA GLU A 60 21.11 -5.23 16.05
C GLU A 60 21.42 -5.62 14.58
N ARG A 61 21.59 -4.66 13.68
CA ARG A 61 21.85 -4.85 12.24
C ARG A 61 20.80 -5.71 11.53
N LYS A 62 19.60 -5.78 12.05
CA LYS A 62 18.45 -6.42 11.39
C LYS A 62 17.99 -5.64 10.17
N LEU A 63 18.09 -4.32 10.25
CA LEU A 63 17.73 -3.36 9.20
C LEU A 63 18.86 -2.37 8.97
N ALA A 64 18.96 -1.84 7.74
CA ALA A 64 19.85 -0.74 7.44
C ALA A 64 19.36 0.57 8.06
N ASN A 65 18.04 0.75 8.10
CA ASN A 65 17.38 1.92 8.68
C ASN A 65 15.97 1.55 9.15
N LEU A 66 15.49 2.33 10.11
CA LEU A 66 14.10 2.38 10.52
C LEU A 66 13.79 3.83 10.90
N LEU A 67 13.07 4.53 10.01
CA LEU A 67 12.67 5.92 10.17
C LEU A 67 11.15 5.98 10.36
N LEU A 68 10.69 6.73 11.35
CA LEU A 68 9.29 6.97 11.64
C LEU A 68 9.01 8.45 11.45
N THR A 69 7.86 8.78 10.85
CA THR A 69 7.46 10.17 10.68
C THR A 69 6.10 10.41 11.30
N PHE A 70 5.96 11.55 12.01
CA PHE A 70 4.73 11.99 12.67
C PHE A 70 4.45 13.44 12.31
N GLY A 71 3.24 13.74 11.86
CA GLY A 71 2.79 15.09 11.58
C GLY A 71 1.39 15.35 12.14
N TRP A 72 1.13 16.58 12.56
CA TRP A 72 -0.14 16.97 13.14
C TRP A 72 -0.89 17.93 12.18
N GLY A 73 -2.16 17.62 11.91
CA GLY A 73 -3.02 18.50 11.12
C GLY A 73 -2.42 18.97 9.81
N GLN A 74 -2.34 20.28 9.65
CA GLN A 74 -1.80 20.96 8.48
C GLN A 74 -0.38 21.51 8.67
N GLU A 75 0.36 21.05 9.67
CA GLU A 75 1.75 21.45 9.85
C GLU A 75 2.63 21.05 8.66
N ASP A 76 3.56 21.96 8.29
CA ASP A 76 4.34 21.82 7.07
C ASP A 76 5.34 20.67 7.09
N HIS A 77 5.79 20.26 8.28
CA HIS A 77 6.81 19.25 8.45
C HIS A 77 6.31 18.11 9.32
N ALA A 78 6.60 16.89 8.90
CA ALA A 78 6.53 15.74 9.77
C ALA A 78 7.83 15.63 10.57
N HIS A 79 7.71 15.29 11.83
CA HIS A 79 8.83 15.00 12.69
C HIS A 79 9.36 13.59 12.42
N THR A 80 10.69 13.44 12.40
CA THR A 80 11.34 12.15 12.17
C THR A 80 11.92 11.59 13.46
N VAL A 81 11.73 10.28 13.66
CA VAL A 81 12.28 9.52 14.81
C VAL A 81 12.98 8.28 14.27
N GLY A 82 14.08 7.85 14.92
CA GLY A 82 14.89 6.76 14.42
C GLY A 82 15.94 7.23 13.40
N GLY A 83 16.38 6.31 12.53
CA GLY A 83 17.43 6.62 11.55
C GLY A 83 18.12 5.38 11.01
N GLY A 84 19.39 5.49 10.71
CA GLY A 84 20.24 4.45 10.13
C GLY A 84 20.86 4.89 8.81
N ASN A 85 21.22 3.93 7.96
CA ASN A 85 21.89 4.19 6.69
C ASN A 85 21.04 3.77 5.50
N LEU A 86 21.33 4.33 4.33
CA LEU A 86 20.71 3.90 3.05
C LEU A 86 20.93 2.41 2.76
N SER A 87 22.06 1.86 3.26
CA SER A 87 22.48 0.47 3.03
C SER A 87 23.13 -0.12 4.28
N LEU A 88 23.05 -1.44 4.47
CA LEU A 88 23.83 -2.17 5.47
C LEU A 88 25.34 -2.19 5.16
N ALA A 89 25.69 -2.05 3.88
CA ALA A 89 27.05 -2.18 3.39
C ALA A 89 27.80 -0.85 3.31
N LYS A 90 27.08 0.29 3.23
CA LYS A 90 27.67 1.60 3.00
C LYS A 90 27.09 2.64 3.94
N PRO A 91 27.90 3.54 4.48
CA PRO A 91 27.42 4.68 5.23
C PRO A 91 26.63 5.63 4.32
N GLY A 92 25.69 6.35 4.90
CA GLY A 92 24.83 7.32 4.24
C GLY A 92 23.55 7.44 5.04
N ALA A 93 23.46 8.44 5.91
CA ALA A 93 22.32 8.60 6.79
C ALA A 93 21.02 8.76 5.99
N VAL A 94 19.96 8.10 6.46
CA VAL A 94 18.61 8.33 5.94
C VAL A 94 17.99 9.57 6.57
N ASP A 95 17.15 10.24 5.80
CA ASP A 95 16.39 11.42 6.19
C ASP A 95 15.01 11.44 5.56
N GLU A 96 14.27 12.55 5.71
CA GLU A 96 12.94 12.74 5.12
C GLU A 96 12.92 12.75 3.59
N ASN A 97 14.09 12.92 2.94
CA ASN A 97 14.24 12.94 1.49
C ASN A 97 14.73 11.60 0.92
N SER A 98 15.10 10.64 1.75
CA SER A 98 15.51 9.30 1.32
C SER A 98 14.40 8.60 0.57
N LEU A 99 14.74 7.79 -0.43
CA LEU A 99 13.77 7.13 -1.31
C LEU A 99 13.52 5.69 -0.89
N TYR A 100 12.25 5.34 -0.82
CA TYR A 100 11.76 4.02 -0.43
C TYR A 100 10.81 3.48 -1.48
N ARG A 101 10.92 2.19 -1.81
CA ARG A 101 9.91 1.48 -2.59
C ARG A 101 8.70 1.29 -1.70
N ILE A 102 7.62 1.99 -2.01
CA ILE A 102 6.43 2.00 -1.14
C ILE A 102 5.45 0.86 -1.46
N TYR A 103 5.66 0.15 -2.56
CA TYR A 103 4.83 -0.99 -2.96
C TYR A 103 3.33 -0.72 -2.72
N SER A 104 2.67 -1.52 -1.90
CA SER A 104 1.22 -1.42 -1.70
C SER A 104 0.73 -0.12 -1.05
N MET A 105 1.61 0.72 -0.48
CA MET A 105 1.24 2.08 -0.13
C MET A 105 0.93 2.95 -1.37
N SER A 106 1.16 2.46 -2.60
CA SER A 106 0.65 3.06 -3.83
C SER A 106 -0.88 2.99 -3.93
N LYS A 107 -1.52 2.01 -3.29
CA LYS A 107 -2.96 1.76 -3.41
C LYS A 107 -3.85 2.91 -2.94
N PRO A 108 -3.62 3.53 -1.76
CA PRO A 108 -4.36 4.73 -1.36
C PRO A 108 -4.23 5.88 -2.36
N ILE A 109 -3.05 6.07 -2.97
CA ILE A 109 -2.84 7.10 -3.98
C ILE A 109 -3.69 6.82 -5.23
N THR A 110 -3.65 5.59 -5.74
CA THR A 110 -4.47 5.16 -6.89
C THR A 110 -5.96 5.20 -6.57
N GLY A 111 -6.34 4.80 -5.36
CA GLY A 111 -7.71 4.88 -4.87
C GLY A 111 -8.22 6.32 -4.86
N MET A 112 -7.47 7.25 -4.29
CA MET A 112 -7.84 8.67 -4.26
C MET A 112 -7.79 9.31 -5.66
N ALA A 113 -6.92 8.86 -6.56
CA ALA A 113 -6.94 9.24 -7.98
C ALA A 113 -8.27 8.82 -8.66
N THR A 114 -8.80 7.63 -8.33
CA THR A 114 -10.11 7.20 -8.79
C THR A 114 -11.22 8.05 -8.18
N MET A 115 -11.11 8.42 -6.89
CA MET A 115 -12.07 9.31 -6.23
C MET A 115 -12.13 10.70 -6.87
N ILE A 116 -11.00 11.23 -7.38
CA ILE A 116 -11.00 12.48 -8.17
C ILE A 116 -11.89 12.37 -9.41
N LEU A 117 -11.82 11.24 -10.14
CA LEU A 117 -12.66 11.03 -11.33
C LEU A 117 -14.13 10.83 -10.99
N ILE A 118 -14.42 10.26 -9.82
CA ILE A 118 -15.79 10.13 -9.30
C ILE A 118 -16.33 11.52 -8.94
N ASP A 119 -15.54 12.33 -8.24
CA ASP A 119 -15.87 13.69 -7.85
C ASP A 119 -16.15 14.60 -9.07
N GLU A 120 -15.44 14.35 -10.19
CA GLU A 120 -15.66 15.06 -11.48
C GLU A 120 -16.84 14.51 -12.28
N GLY A 121 -17.55 13.49 -11.81
CA GLY A 121 -18.64 12.83 -12.54
C GLY A 121 -18.20 12.04 -13.77
N LYS A 122 -16.90 11.74 -13.92
CA LYS A 122 -16.36 10.92 -15.01
C LYS A 122 -16.47 9.42 -14.74
N LEU A 123 -16.56 9.05 -13.48
CA LEU A 123 -16.80 7.68 -13.00
C LEU A 123 -17.92 7.69 -11.97
N GLY A 124 -18.65 6.60 -11.86
CA GLY A 124 -19.56 6.32 -10.76
C GLY A 124 -18.97 5.27 -9.82
N LEU A 125 -19.18 5.42 -8.51
CA LEU A 125 -18.66 4.46 -7.53
C LEU A 125 -19.22 3.04 -7.77
N ASP A 126 -20.50 2.93 -8.12
CA ASP A 126 -21.15 1.65 -8.43
C ASP A 126 -21.29 1.40 -9.95
N GLN A 127 -20.59 2.18 -10.77
CA GLN A 127 -20.56 2.00 -12.21
C GLN A 127 -19.92 0.66 -12.58
N PRO A 128 -20.55 -0.13 -13.47
CA PRO A 128 -19.95 -1.33 -14.02
C PRO A 128 -18.63 -1.07 -14.76
N VAL A 129 -17.59 -1.80 -14.40
CA VAL A 129 -16.28 -1.71 -15.09
C VAL A 129 -16.41 -1.95 -16.59
N ALA A 130 -17.34 -2.81 -17.00
CA ALA A 130 -17.60 -3.14 -18.40
C ALA A 130 -18.08 -1.96 -19.26
N GLU A 131 -18.56 -0.88 -18.66
CA GLU A 131 -18.89 0.35 -19.39
C GLU A 131 -17.65 1.13 -19.82
N ILE A 132 -16.52 0.89 -19.15
CA ILE A 132 -15.21 1.54 -19.39
C ILE A 132 -14.28 0.58 -20.11
N LEU A 133 -14.26 -0.68 -19.67
CA LEU A 133 -13.46 -1.78 -20.19
C LEU A 133 -14.39 -2.93 -20.62
N PRO A 134 -14.89 -2.92 -21.88
CA PRO A 134 -15.94 -3.85 -22.32
C PRO A 134 -15.59 -5.35 -22.21
N ALA A 135 -14.31 -5.69 -22.19
CA ALA A 135 -13.82 -7.06 -22.01
C ALA A 135 -14.24 -7.68 -20.66
N PHE A 136 -14.60 -6.87 -19.66
CA PHE A 136 -15.07 -7.34 -18.34
C PHE A 136 -16.59 -7.58 -18.25
N ARG A 137 -17.31 -7.63 -19.39
CA ARG A 137 -18.78 -7.74 -19.40
C ARG A 137 -19.26 -9.12 -18.96
N ASP A 138 -18.71 -10.17 -19.54
CA ASP A 138 -19.22 -11.54 -19.41
C ASP A 138 -18.26 -12.40 -18.58
N MET A 139 -17.91 -11.91 -17.39
CA MET A 139 -16.96 -12.59 -16.52
C MET A 139 -17.50 -13.92 -16.02
N ARG A 140 -16.60 -14.86 -15.89
CA ARG A 140 -16.86 -16.19 -15.31
C ARG A 140 -16.12 -16.32 -13.99
N VAL A 141 -16.62 -17.18 -13.11
CA VAL A 141 -16.11 -17.40 -11.76
C VAL A 141 -15.76 -18.86 -11.59
N LEU A 142 -14.59 -19.17 -11.05
CA LEU A 142 -14.16 -20.53 -10.74
C LEU A 142 -15.13 -21.19 -9.75
N VAL A 143 -15.51 -22.44 -9.99
CA VAL A 143 -16.26 -23.26 -9.03
C VAL A 143 -15.39 -23.53 -7.80
N ASP A 144 -14.12 -23.88 -8.00
CA ASP A 144 -13.09 -23.96 -6.97
C ASP A 144 -11.96 -22.96 -7.31
N PRO A 145 -11.64 -21.98 -6.44
CA PRO A 145 -10.55 -21.01 -6.67
C PRO A 145 -9.18 -21.63 -6.94
N ALA A 146 -8.95 -22.89 -6.59
CA ALA A 146 -7.73 -23.64 -6.87
C ALA A 146 -7.90 -24.71 -7.96
N GLY A 147 -9.10 -24.81 -8.53
CA GLY A 147 -9.49 -25.82 -9.52
C GLY A 147 -9.03 -25.50 -10.95
N ALA A 148 -9.55 -26.29 -11.90
CA ALA A 148 -9.29 -26.10 -13.32
C ALA A 148 -9.92 -24.80 -13.83
N LEU A 149 -9.25 -24.12 -14.77
CA LEU A 149 -9.69 -22.81 -15.28
C LEU A 149 -10.98 -22.90 -16.08
N GLU A 150 -11.27 -24.07 -16.65
CA GLU A 150 -12.46 -24.34 -17.45
C GLU A 150 -13.71 -24.60 -16.59
N ASP A 151 -13.52 -25.00 -15.32
CA ASP A 151 -14.62 -25.27 -14.40
C ASP A 151 -15.13 -23.98 -13.77
N THR A 152 -16.05 -23.34 -14.50
CA THR A 152 -16.53 -22.01 -14.17
C THR A 152 -18.04 -21.90 -14.29
N VAL A 153 -18.61 -20.95 -13.54
CA VAL A 153 -20.00 -20.50 -13.65
C VAL A 153 -20.05 -19.02 -14.05
N PRO A 154 -21.15 -18.51 -14.59
CA PRO A 154 -21.28 -17.07 -14.84
C PRO A 154 -21.14 -16.25 -13.54
N ALA A 155 -20.61 -15.05 -13.64
CA ALA A 155 -20.68 -14.09 -12.56
C ALA A 155 -22.14 -13.71 -12.26
N ASN A 156 -22.48 -13.52 -10.99
CA ASN A 156 -23.83 -13.17 -10.53
C ASN A 156 -24.20 -11.70 -10.76
N GLY A 157 -23.25 -10.89 -11.22
CA GLY A 157 -23.40 -9.47 -11.52
C GLY A 157 -22.11 -8.86 -12.06
N PRO A 158 -22.16 -7.61 -12.50
CA PRO A 158 -20.99 -6.92 -13.02
C PRO A 158 -19.99 -6.58 -11.91
N ILE A 159 -18.72 -6.51 -12.27
CA ILE A 159 -17.69 -5.87 -11.42
C ILE A 159 -17.93 -4.35 -11.45
N THR A 160 -17.88 -3.69 -10.28
CA THR A 160 -18.03 -2.24 -10.17
C THR A 160 -16.73 -1.56 -9.71
N ILE A 161 -16.65 -0.24 -9.89
CA ILE A 161 -15.52 0.59 -9.42
C ILE A 161 -15.36 0.44 -7.89
N ARG A 162 -16.45 0.45 -7.10
CA ARG A 162 -16.44 0.17 -5.65
C ARG A 162 -15.74 -1.14 -5.33
N GLN A 163 -16.06 -2.19 -6.05
CA GLN A 163 -15.50 -3.52 -5.82
C GLN A 163 -14.01 -3.59 -6.18
N LEU A 164 -13.55 -2.83 -7.17
CA LEU A 164 -12.11 -2.69 -7.45
C LEU A 164 -11.40 -1.96 -6.32
N LEU A 165 -11.94 -0.82 -5.85
CA LEU A 165 -11.39 -0.02 -4.76
C LEU A 165 -11.25 -0.81 -3.46
N THR A 166 -12.12 -1.80 -3.24
CA THR A 166 -12.22 -2.54 -1.98
C THR A 166 -11.75 -3.99 -2.05
N HIS A 167 -11.15 -4.45 -3.14
CA HIS A 167 -10.73 -5.85 -3.32
C HIS A 167 -11.86 -6.88 -3.17
N THR A 168 -13.07 -6.52 -3.62
CA THR A 168 -14.27 -7.38 -3.57
C THR A 168 -14.81 -7.75 -4.96
N ALA A 169 -14.04 -7.44 -6.00
CA ALA A 169 -14.38 -7.77 -7.40
C ALA A 169 -14.26 -9.25 -7.75
N GLY A 170 -13.71 -10.07 -6.86
CA GLY A 170 -13.44 -11.48 -7.11
C GLY A 170 -12.19 -11.77 -7.95
N LEU A 171 -11.43 -10.76 -8.34
CA LEU A 171 -10.15 -10.90 -9.06
C LEU A 171 -9.10 -11.63 -8.21
N GLY A 172 -8.22 -12.38 -8.87
CA GLY A 172 -7.04 -12.97 -8.25
C GLY A 172 -5.87 -11.99 -8.12
N TYR A 173 -4.74 -12.51 -7.66
CA TYR A 173 -3.47 -11.84 -7.64
C TYR A 173 -2.34 -12.86 -7.72
N GLN A 174 -1.29 -12.59 -8.48
CA GLN A 174 -0.15 -13.50 -8.66
C GLN A 174 0.42 -14.02 -7.33
N ILE A 175 0.44 -13.17 -6.28
CA ILE A 175 0.99 -13.48 -4.96
C ILE A 175 -0.03 -14.13 -4.00
N VAL A 176 -1.31 -14.18 -4.36
CA VAL A 176 -2.39 -14.71 -3.51
C VAL A 176 -3.03 -15.95 -4.12
N SER A 177 -3.25 -15.95 -5.45
CA SER A 177 -3.83 -17.07 -6.20
C SER A 177 -2.96 -18.32 -6.10
N LYS A 178 -3.56 -19.47 -6.27
CA LYS A 178 -2.89 -20.77 -6.24
C LYS A 178 -3.28 -21.60 -7.45
N GLY A 179 -2.52 -22.70 -7.67
CA GLY A 179 -2.84 -23.67 -8.70
C GLY A 179 -2.86 -23.10 -10.12
N PRO A 180 -3.81 -23.57 -10.97
CA PRO A 180 -3.86 -23.20 -12.37
C PRO A 180 -4.04 -21.69 -12.61
N LEU A 181 -4.80 -20.99 -11.77
CA LEU A 181 -5.00 -19.56 -11.91
C LEU A 181 -3.70 -18.77 -11.68
N GLN A 182 -2.90 -19.13 -10.68
CA GLN A 182 -1.60 -18.51 -10.46
C GLN A 182 -0.64 -18.73 -11.64
N ALA A 183 -0.65 -19.94 -12.20
CA ALA A 183 0.15 -20.26 -13.38
C ALA A 183 -0.29 -19.41 -14.58
N ALA A 184 -1.59 -19.24 -14.79
CA ALA A 184 -2.13 -18.40 -15.85
C ALA A 184 -1.76 -16.91 -15.68
N TYR A 185 -1.81 -16.36 -14.46
CA TYR A 185 -1.34 -15.00 -14.18
C TYR A 185 0.13 -14.83 -14.58
N ASN A 186 0.99 -15.81 -14.25
CA ASN A 186 2.39 -15.78 -14.64
C ASN A 186 2.59 -15.87 -16.17
N GLN A 187 1.88 -16.78 -16.84
CA GLN A 187 1.96 -16.96 -18.29
C GLN A 187 1.49 -15.72 -19.07
N GLN A 188 0.44 -15.06 -18.57
CA GLN A 188 -0.12 -13.84 -19.16
C GLN A 188 0.68 -12.58 -18.80
N GLY A 189 1.70 -12.69 -17.93
CA GLY A 189 2.49 -11.53 -17.52
C GLY A 189 1.75 -10.56 -16.63
N LEU A 190 0.77 -11.04 -15.85
CA LEU A 190 -0.07 -10.24 -14.96
C LEU A 190 0.64 -9.96 -13.64
N VAL A 191 1.78 -9.27 -13.71
CA VAL A 191 2.57 -8.90 -12.53
C VAL A 191 2.05 -7.59 -11.92
N GLY A 192 1.94 -7.55 -10.59
CA GLY A 192 1.48 -6.39 -9.83
C GLY A 192 2.59 -5.48 -9.30
N GLY A 193 3.75 -5.47 -9.95
CA GLY A 193 4.90 -4.65 -9.56
C GLY A 193 6.24 -5.35 -9.81
N ARG A 194 7.32 -4.61 -9.55
CA ARG A 194 8.70 -5.05 -9.74
C ARG A 194 9.36 -5.22 -8.38
N VAL A 195 10.22 -6.22 -8.21
CA VAL A 195 10.90 -6.48 -6.93
C VAL A 195 12.42 -6.41 -7.08
N SER A 196 13.00 -7.07 -8.09
CA SER A 196 14.43 -7.20 -8.25
C SER A 196 14.80 -7.47 -9.71
N ARG A 197 16.00 -7.04 -10.13
CA ARG A 197 16.63 -7.50 -11.38
C ARG A 197 17.17 -8.91 -11.26
N MET A 198 17.48 -9.35 -10.04
CA MET A 198 18.00 -10.68 -9.79
C MET A 198 16.84 -11.68 -9.66
N PRO A 199 17.00 -12.89 -10.21
CA PRO A 199 16.03 -13.95 -9.96
C PRO A 199 15.89 -14.21 -8.47
N ILE A 200 14.64 -14.27 -7.99
CA ILE A 200 14.34 -14.55 -6.58
C ILE A 200 14.09 -16.06 -6.45
N PRO A 201 14.86 -16.78 -5.60
CA PRO A 201 14.65 -18.21 -5.43
C PRO A 201 13.20 -18.55 -5.05
N GLY A 202 12.61 -19.50 -5.79
CA GLY A 202 11.22 -19.92 -5.56
C GLY A 202 10.15 -19.06 -6.25
N PHE A 203 10.53 -17.98 -6.96
CA PHE A 203 9.62 -17.18 -7.77
C PHE A 203 9.94 -17.36 -9.27
N PRO A 204 8.90 -17.52 -10.11
CA PRO A 204 9.11 -17.61 -11.54
C PRO A 204 9.60 -16.28 -12.12
N VAL A 205 10.46 -16.35 -13.11
CA VAL A 205 10.77 -15.19 -13.96
C VAL A 205 9.58 -15.00 -14.92
N VAL A 206 8.91 -13.87 -14.80
CA VAL A 206 7.71 -13.55 -15.59
C VAL A 206 8.02 -12.38 -16.52
N THR A 207 7.72 -12.53 -17.80
CA THR A 207 7.73 -11.40 -18.74
C THR A 207 6.43 -10.61 -18.59
N PRO A 208 6.47 -9.34 -18.17
CA PRO A 208 5.26 -8.53 -18.00
C PRO A 208 4.49 -8.36 -19.31
N ALA A 209 3.17 -8.12 -19.21
CA ALA A 209 2.38 -7.68 -20.36
C ALA A 209 2.88 -6.32 -20.89
N PRO A 210 2.78 -6.04 -22.20
CA PRO A 210 3.26 -4.78 -22.78
C PRO A 210 2.30 -3.63 -22.51
N GLY A 211 2.32 -3.08 -21.30
CA GLY A 211 1.51 -1.95 -20.87
C GLY A 211 0.18 -2.32 -20.23
N LEU A 212 -0.48 -1.33 -19.60
CA LEU A 212 -1.74 -1.51 -18.85
C LEU A 212 -2.90 -1.97 -19.73
N ALA A 213 -2.98 -1.55 -20.98
CA ALA A 213 -4.06 -1.97 -21.88
C ALA A 213 -4.00 -3.48 -22.13
N ALA A 214 -2.87 -4.00 -22.62
CA ALA A 214 -2.69 -5.44 -22.84
C ALA A 214 -2.78 -6.24 -21.53
N TRP A 215 -2.33 -5.67 -20.42
CA TRP A 215 -2.45 -6.29 -19.11
C TRP A 215 -3.92 -6.46 -18.71
N ALA A 216 -4.76 -5.42 -18.90
CA ALA A 216 -6.18 -5.48 -18.58
C ALA A 216 -6.94 -6.44 -19.50
N ASP A 217 -6.63 -6.42 -20.81
CA ASP A 217 -7.27 -7.33 -21.78
C ASP A 217 -6.98 -8.80 -21.43
N ARG A 218 -5.71 -9.14 -21.14
CA ARG A 218 -5.31 -10.50 -20.70
C ARG A 218 -5.94 -10.89 -19.36
N LEU A 219 -6.10 -9.94 -18.43
CA LEU A 219 -6.78 -10.21 -17.14
C LEU A 219 -8.25 -10.58 -17.37
N ALA A 220 -8.92 -9.92 -18.30
CA ALA A 220 -10.32 -10.19 -18.62
C ALA A 220 -10.56 -11.59 -19.24
N GLU A 221 -9.53 -12.23 -19.81
CA GLU A 221 -9.60 -13.60 -20.32
C GLU A 221 -9.61 -14.66 -19.21
N LEU A 222 -9.25 -14.30 -17.97
CA LEU A 222 -9.13 -15.22 -16.85
C LEU A 222 -10.38 -15.16 -15.95
N PRO A 223 -10.78 -16.31 -15.38
CA PRO A 223 -11.93 -16.34 -14.47
C PRO A 223 -11.62 -15.64 -13.15
N LEU A 224 -12.66 -15.13 -12.51
CA LEU A 224 -12.64 -14.64 -11.15
C LEU A 224 -12.45 -15.78 -10.15
N MET A 225 -11.84 -15.51 -9.02
CA MET A 225 -11.73 -16.47 -7.90
C MET A 225 -13.02 -16.60 -7.11
N TYR A 226 -13.79 -15.51 -7.00
CA TYR A 226 -15.00 -15.42 -6.21
C TYR A 226 -16.07 -14.61 -6.94
N GLN A 227 -17.32 -14.82 -6.61
CA GLN A 227 -18.41 -13.98 -7.09
C GLN A 227 -18.19 -12.51 -6.64
N PRO A 228 -18.44 -11.53 -7.53
CA PRO A 228 -18.34 -10.11 -7.16
C PRO A 228 -19.20 -9.80 -5.92
N ALA A 229 -18.69 -8.93 -5.04
CA ALA A 229 -19.33 -8.49 -3.79
C ALA A 229 -19.62 -9.59 -2.75
N THR A 230 -19.02 -10.78 -2.84
CA THR A 230 -19.29 -11.86 -1.86
C THR A 230 -18.17 -12.03 -0.85
N LYS A 231 -16.91 -11.78 -1.25
CA LYS A 231 -15.75 -12.02 -0.42
C LYS A 231 -14.69 -10.95 -0.61
N TRP A 232 -14.05 -10.54 0.49
CA TRP A 232 -12.83 -9.77 0.41
C TRP A 232 -11.64 -10.68 0.11
N SER A 233 -10.93 -10.36 -0.97
CA SER A 233 -9.71 -11.08 -1.35
C SER A 233 -8.70 -10.10 -1.95
N TYR A 234 -7.55 -9.95 -1.29
CA TYR A 234 -6.48 -9.08 -1.79
C TYR A 234 -6.13 -9.45 -3.23
N SER A 235 -6.16 -8.49 -4.13
CA SER A 235 -6.17 -8.75 -5.57
C SER A 235 -5.45 -7.67 -6.37
N CYS A 236 -5.33 -7.91 -7.68
CA CYS A 236 -4.82 -6.94 -8.65
C CYS A 236 -5.84 -5.85 -9.03
N SER A 237 -6.93 -5.71 -8.28
CA SER A 237 -7.99 -4.73 -8.56
C SER A 237 -7.49 -3.30 -8.70
N ILE A 238 -6.54 -2.88 -7.85
CA ILE A 238 -5.99 -1.52 -7.89
C ILE A 238 -5.05 -1.32 -9.09
N ASP A 239 -4.43 -2.38 -9.58
CA ASP A 239 -3.68 -2.33 -10.84
C ASP A 239 -4.62 -2.10 -12.02
N LEU A 240 -5.78 -2.78 -12.03
CA LEU A 240 -6.84 -2.58 -13.03
C LEU A 240 -7.42 -1.17 -12.98
N LEU A 241 -7.54 -0.56 -11.79
CA LEU A 241 -7.93 0.85 -11.66
C LEU A 241 -6.96 1.79 -12.37
N GLY A 242 -5.68 1.46 -12.47
CA GLY A 242 -4.74 2.22 -13.30
C GLY A 242 -5.24 2.33 -14.75
N ARG A 243 -5.70 1.23 -15.34
CA ARG A 243 -6.27 1.22 -16.70
C ARG A 243 -7.62 1.95 -16.78
N VAL A 244 -8.47 1.80 -15.78
CA VAL A 244 -9.74 2.54 -15.69
C VAL A 244 -9.47 4.05 -15.68
N ILE A 245 -8.49 4.50 -14.90
CA ILE A 245 -8.07 5.92 -14.85
C ILE A 245 -7.59 6.41 -16.22
N GLU A 246 -6.79 5.62 -16.95
CA GLU A 246 -6.34 5.99 -18.30
C GLU A 246 -7.52 6.22 -19.25
N VAL A 247 -8.46 5.28 -19.28
CA VAL A 247 -9.62 5.37 -20.20
C VAL A 247 -10.55 6.53 -19.81
N ALA A 248 -10.87 6.66 -18.53
CA ALA A 248 -11.79 7.68 -18.04
C ALA A 248 -11.22 9.11 -18.13
N SER A 249 -9.89 9.25 -18.02
CA SER A 249 -9.22 10.55 -18.05
C SER A 249 -8.68 10.94 -19.43
N GLY A 250 -8.43 9.97 -20.31
CA GLY A 250 -7.70 10.16 -21.56
C GLY A 250 -6.22 10.44 -21.38
N MET A 251 -5.64 10.14 -20.21
CA MET A 251 -4.23 10.36 -19.87
C MET A 251 -3.55 9.05 -19.53
N GLU A 252 -2.25 8.95 -19.81
CA GLU A 252 -1.39 7.90 -19.24
C GLU A 252 -1.49 7.91 -17.70
N PHE A 253 -1.50 6.74 -17.06
CA PHE A 253 -1.75 6.60 -15.63
C PHE A 253 -0.76 7.41 -14.76
N GLU A 254 0.55 7.28 -15.02
CA GLU A 254 1.57 8.03 -14.26
C GLU A 254 1.43 9.55 -14.47
N ALA A 255 1.12 9.99 -15.70
CA ALA A 255 0.90 11.39 -16.00
C ALA A 255 -0.34 11.94 -15.28
N PHE A 256 -1.40 11.12 -15.13
CA PHE A 256 -2.57 11.48 -14.33
C PHE A 256 -2.21 11.66 -12.86
N LEU A 257 -1.52 10.68 -12.25
CA LEU A 257 -1.09 10.79 -10.85
C LEU A 257 -0.23 12.03 -10.63
N LYS A 258 0.72 12.27 -11.52
CA LYS A 258 1.58 13.46 -11.46
C LYS A 258 0.78 14.74 -11.48
N LYS A 259 -0.08 14.92 -12.49
CA LYS A 259 -0.84 16.16 -12.70
C LYS A 259 -1.87 16.40 -11.61
N ARG A 260 -2.54 15.33 -11.12
CA ARG A 260 -3.72 15.46 -10.27
C ARG A 260 -3.44 15.33 -8.78
N ILE A 261 -2.34 14.66 -8.41
CA ILE A 261 -1.97 14.42 -7.01
C ILE A 261 -0.57 14.96 -6.72
N PHE A 262 0.48 14.53 -7.46
CA PHE A 262 1.84 14.84 -7.07
C PHE A 262 2.16 16.32 -7.20
N ASP A 263 1.89 16.95 -8.34
CA ASP A 263 2.17 18.37 -8.56
C ASP A 263 1.36 19.28 -7.61
N PRO A 264 0.03 19.12 -7.43
CA PRO A 264 -0.72 19.92 -6.48
C PRO A 264 -0.27 19.73 -5.04
N CYS A 265 0.05 18.49 -4.64
CA CYS A 265 0.57 18.19 -3.31
C CYS A 265 2.05 18.59 -3.12
N GLY A 266 2.79 18.91 -4.19
CA GLY A 266 4.22 19.18 -4.14
C GLY A 266 5.06 17.93 -3.84
N MET A 267 4.61 16.76 -4.29
CA MET A 267 5.31 15.48 -4.20
C MET A 267 6.32 15.36 -5.35
N THR A 268 7.51 15.91 -5.16
CA THR A 268 8.53 16.01 -6.21
C THR A 268 9.48 14.81 -6.27
N SER A 269 9.36 13.91 -5.31
CA SER A 269 10.19 12.71 -5.13
C SER A 269 9.36 11.43 -5.13
N THR A 270 8.31 11.37 -5.97
CA THR A 270 7.42 10.21 -6.10
C THR A 270 7.26 9.84 -7.56
N TRP A 271 7.65 8.60 -7.93
CA TRP A 271 7.72 8.14 -9.32
C TRP A 271 7.42 6.63 -9.45
N MET A 272 7.02 6.22 -10.66
CA MET A 272 7.07 4.83 -11.11
C MET A 272 8.48 4.45 -11.61
N GLN A 273 9.20 5.40 -12.20
CA GLN A 273 10.60 5.28 -12.61
C GLN A 273 11.42 6.34 -11.88
N VAL A 274 12.35 5.91 -11.02
CA VAL A 274 13.23 6.83 -10.30
C VAL A 274 14.24 7.44 -11.27
N PRO A 275 14.37 8.78 -11.37
CA PRO A 275 15.40 9.41 -12.17
C PRO A 275 16.80 8.98 -11.71
N GLN A 276 17.72 8.72 -12.64
CA GLN A 276 19.07 8.29 -12.31
C GLN A 276 19.83 9.33 -11.46
N SER A 277 19.50 10.62 -11.59
CA SER A 277 20.04 11.68 -10.75
C SER A 277 19.71 11.51 -9.27
N GLU A 278 18.63 10.82 -8.94
CA GLU A 278 18.12 10.59 -7.59
C GLU A 278 18.63 9.27 -6.97
N ALA A 279 19.42 8.49 -7.69
CA ALA A 279 19.92 7.19 -7.26
C ALA A 279 20.67 7.25 -5.92
N HIS A 280 21.32 8.39 -5.62
CA HIS A 280 22.10 8.59 -4.41
C HIS A 280 21.25 8.65 -3.12
N ARG A 281 19.92 8.82 -3.25
CA ARG A 281 18.94 8.88 -2.16
C ARG A 281 18.19 7.55 -1.96
N LEU A 282 18.31 6.60 -2.89
CA LEU A 282 17.57 5.35 -2.84
C LEU A 282 18.15 4.41 -1.77
N THR A 283 17.29 3.85 -0.93
CA THR A 283 17.64 2.85 0.07
C THR A 283 17.83 1.47 -0.56
N ASP A 284 18.67 0.60 -0.01
CA ASP A 284 18.71 -0.81 -0.40
C ASP A 284 17.45 -1.53 0.09
N ASN A 285 16.85 -2.38 -0.76
CA ASN A 285 15.87 -3.35 -0.31
C ASN A 285 16.55 -4.69 -0.06
N ILE A 286 16.36 -5.24 1.15
CA ILE A 286 16.98 -6.50 1.57
C ILE A 286 15.97 -7.64 1.62
N GLY A 287 16.43 -8.85 1.31
CA GLY A 287 15.72 -10.09 1.57
C GLY A 287 16.08 -10.65 2.95
N VAL A 288 15.12 -11.25 3.63
CA VAL A 288 15.31 -11.94 4.92
C VAL A 288 14.77 -13.36 4.79
N LEU A 289 15.65 -14.35 4.91
CA LEU A 289 15.29 -15.76 4.82
C LEU A 289 16.00 -16.57 5.89
N GLY A 290 15.23 -17.22 6.77
CA GLY A 290 15.81 -18.03 7.85
C GLY A 290 16.73 -17.23 8.79
N GLY A 291 16.46 -15.95 8.99
CA GLY A 291 17.28 -15.03 9.78
C GLY A 291 18.50 -14.46 9.05
N ASN A 292 18.79 -14.90 7.83
CA ASN A 292 19.86 -14.36 7.01
C ASN A 292 19.36 -13.18 6.16
N VAL A 293 20.20 -12.16 6.06
CA VAL A 293 19.94 -10.95 5.27
C VAL A 293 20.77 -11.01 3.99
N PHE A 294 20.14 -10.70 2.85
CA PHE A 294 20.80 -10.64 1.54
C PHE A 294 20.28 -9.46 0.71
N PRO A 295 21.07 -8.95 -0.25
CA PRO A 295 20.62 -7.91 -1.16
C PRO A 295 19.47 -8.45 -2.05
N LEU A 296 18.33 -7.78 -2.04
CA LEU A 296 17.19 -8.12 -2.90
C LEU A 296 17.09 -7.16 -4.09
N ASP A 297 17.11 -5.85 -3.84
CA ASP A 297 17.16 -4.79 -4.86
C ASP A 297 18.09 -3.68 -4.40
N PRO A 298 19.41 -3.80 -4.64
CA PRO A 298 20.40 -2.81 -4.22
C PRO A 298 20.17 -1.46 -4.90
N ALA A 299 20.32 -0.37 -4.16
CA ALA A 299 20.14 1.00 -4.64
C ALA A 299 20.99 1.34 -5.87
N GLY A 300 22.24 0.82 -5.93
CA GLY A 300 23.15 1.09 -7.04
C GLY A 300 22.76 0.41 -8.36
N ASN A 301 21.85 -0.57 -8.36
CA ASN A 301 21.39 -1.31 -9.53
C ASN A 301 19.91 -1.70 -9.41
N SER A 302 19.09 -0.77 -8.94
CA SER A 302 17.67 -1.03 -8.70
C SER A 302 16.89 -1.18 -10.02
N ILE A 303 15.93 -2.12 -10.01
CA ILE A 303 14.97 -2.28 -11.10
C ILE A 303 14.06 -1.04 -11.26
N PHE A 304 13.97 -0.20 -10.26
CA PHE A 304 13.15 1.02 -10.30
C PHE A 304 13.79 2.17 -11.11
N PHE A 305 15.01 2.02 -11.61
CA PHE A 305 15.58 2.92 -12.62
C PHE A 305 15.08 2.64 -14.04
N ASP A 306 14.49 1.46 -14.28
CA ASP A 306 13.91 1.15 -15.58
C ASP A 306 12.48 1.70 -15.67
N LYS A 307 12.05 2.04 -16.88
CA LYS A 307 10.64 2.28 -17.15
C LYS A 307 9.87 0.97 -16.93
N PRO A 308 8.80 0.98 -16.11
CA PRO A 308 7.98 -0.22 -15.96
C PRO A 308 7.24 -0.55 -17.25
N GLU A 309 7.21 -1.81 -17.65
CA GLU A 309 6.33 -2.28 -18.73
C GLU A 309 4.87 -2.05 -18.35
N VAL A 310 4.49 -2.40 -17.11
CA VAL A 310 3.17 -2.15 -16.55
C VAL A 310 3.32 -1.18 -15.39
N PRO A 311 2.83 0.06 -15.50
CA PRO A 311 2.77 1.00 -14.39
C PRO A 311 1.72 0.54 -13.36
N ALA A 312 2.14 -0.29 -12.40
CA ALA A 312 1.28 -0.98 -11.46
C ALA A 312 0.68 0.00 -10.42
N GLY A 313 -0.63 0.22 -10.47
CA GLY A 313 -1.36 1.07 -9.53
C GLY A 313 -1.35 0.54 -8.10
N GLY A 314 -1.24 -0.78 -7.96
CA GLY A 314 -1.23 -1.47 -6.67
C GLY A 314 0.14 -1.53 -5.98
N GLY A 315 1.26 -1.15 -6.67
CA GLY A 315 2.57 -1.37 -6.05
C GLY A 315 3.79 -0.78 -6.77
N GLY A 316 3.59 0.10 -7.75
CA GLY A 316 4.66 0.55 -8.64
C GLY A 316 5.47 1.76 -8.17
N LEU A 317 5.06 2.46 -7.11
CA LEU A 317 5.67 3.73 -6.72
C LEU A 317 6.89 3.57 -5.80
N VAL A 318 7.84 4.49 -6.01
CA VAL A 318 8.87 4.89 -5.05
C VAL A 318 8.52 6.29 -4.56
N SER A 319 8.72 6.56 -3.27
CA SER A 319 8.43 7.86 -2.68
C SER A 319 9.41 8.17 -1.54
N SER A 320 9.41 9.42 -1.07
CA SER A 320 10.13 9.84 0.12
C SER A 320 9.17 10.02 1.31
N PRO A 321 9.68 9.95 2.56
CA PRO A 321 8.93 10.32 3.76
C PRO A 321 8.23 11.67 3.64
N LYS A 322 8.95 12.67 3.15
CA LYS A 322 8.43 14.02 2.94
C LYS A 322 7.25 14.06 1.96
N ASP A 323 7.37 13.38 0.83
CA ASP A 323 6.34 13.40 -0.20
C ASP A 323 5.07 12.67 0.26
N TYR A 324 5.25 11.49 0.86
CA TYR A 324 4.09 10.72 1.32
C TYR A 324 3.36 11.42 2.48
N ASP A 325 4.10 12.09 3.38
CA ASP A 325 3.50 12.95 4.42
C ASP A 325 2.64 14.06 3.80
N ARG A 326 3.05 14.66 2.68
CA ARG A 326 2.25 15.64 1.95
C ARG A 326 0.94 15.06 1.40
N PHE A 327 0.97 13.82 0.92
CA PHE A 327 -0.25 13.11 0.55
C PHE A 327 -1.19 12.90 1.76
N LEU A 328 -0.66 12.44 2.89
CA LEU A 328 -1.45 12.27 4.12
C LEU A 328 -1.97 13.62 4.65
N ARG A 329 -1.16 14.69 4.54
CA ARG A 329 -1.56 16.04 4.92
C ARG A 329 -2.72 16.54 4.05
N MET A 330 -2.69 16.25 2.76
CA MET A 330 -3.81 16.55 1.85
C MET A 330 -5.08 15.83 2.30
N LEU A 331 -5.00 14.57 2.72
CA LEU A 331 -6.15 13.83 3.25
C LEU A 331 -6.69 14.48 4.53
N LEU A 332 -5.84 14.80 5.53
CA LEU A 332 -6.25 15.51 6.74
C LEU A 332 -6.77 16.94 6.46
N GLY A 333 -6.35 17.53 5.34
CA GLY A 333 -6.86 18.81 4.84
C GLY A 333 -8.15 18.68 4.03
N TYR A 334 -8.76 17.48 4.04
CA TYR A 334 -9.97 17.20 3.26
C TYR A 334 -9.86 17.66 1.82
N GLY A 335 -8.79 17.22 1.15
CA GLY A 335 -8.53 17.50 -0.26
C GLY A 335 -7.82 18.84 -0.52
N ARG A 336 -7.32 19.51 0.52
CA ARG A 336 -6.57 20.77 0.41
C ARG A 336 -5.19 20.65 1.06
N ILE A 337 -4.19 21.28 0.47
CA ILE A 337 -2.83 21.41 1.00
C ILE A 337 -2.20 22.71 0.53
N ASP A 338 -1.55 23.48 1.42
CA ASP A 338 -0.86 24.75 1.10
C ASP A 338 -1.72 25.73 0.32
N GLY A 339 -3.03 25.84 0.65
CA GLY A 339 -3.99 26.66 -0.04
C GLY A 339 -4.44 26.12 -1.42
N LYS A 340 -3.85 25.04 -1.91
CA LYS A 340 -4.23 24.41 -3.18
C LYS A 340 -5.38 23.42 -2.98
N PHE A 341 -6.23 23.33 -3.98
CA PHE A 341 -7.30 22.34 -4.09
C PHE A 341 -6.81 21.14 -4.92
N VAL A 342 -7.00 19.94 -4.40
CA VAL A 342 -6.65 18.65 -5.05
C VAL A 342 -7.92 17.89 -5.43
N MET A 343 -8.84 17.74 -4.47
CA MET A 343 -10.15 17.10 -4.63
C MET A 343 -11.14 17.66 -3.62
N SER A 344 -12.43 17.35 -3.75
CA SER A 344 -13.43 17.81 -2.79
C SER A 344 -13.30 17.14 -1.43
N GLU A 345 -13.83 17.79 -0.40
CA GLU A 345 -13.97 17.21 0.94
C GLU A 345 -14.79 15.91 0.90
N GLU A 346 -15.84 15.88 0.08
CA GLU A 346 -16.68 14.70 -0.10
C GLU A 346 -15.89 13.52 -0.67
N ALA A 347 -15.05 13.76 -1.69
CA ALA A 347 -14.19 12.71 -2.26
C ALA A 347 -13.24 12.11 -1.21
N VAL A 348 -12.67 12.94 -0.33
CA VAL A 348 -11.83 12.45 0.77
C VAL A 348 -12.66 11.68 1.80
N ARG A 349 -13.77 12.24 2.27
CA ARG A 349 -14.62 11.58 3.28
C ARG A 349 -15.16 10.24 2.81
N VAL A 350 -15.68 10.19 1.59
CA VAL A 350 -16.14 8.93 0.99
C VAL A 350 -14.98 7.97 0.76
N GLY A 351 -13.89 8.42 0.13
CA GLY A 351 -12.74 7.57 -0.19
C GLY A 351 -12.03 6.99 1.03
N THR A 352 -12.04 7.68 2.17
CA THR A 352 -11.43 7.20 3.43
C THR A 352 -12.41 6.46 4.34
N SER A 353 -13.71 6.44 4.00
CA SER A 353 -14.74 5.69 4.72
C SER A 353 -14.73 4.19 4.38
N ASN A 354 -15.57 3.43 5.07
CA ASN A 354 -15.79 2.03 4.71
C ASN A 354 -16.68 1.93 3.46
N LEU A 355 -16.12 1.50 2.34
CA LEU A 355 -16.78 1.32 1.05
C LEU A 355 -17.16 -0.15 0.76
N LEU A 356 -16.89 -1.08 1.69
CA LEU A 356 -17.21 -2.50 1.49
C LEU A 356 -18.70 -2.68 1.20
N PRO A 357 -19.06 -3.47 0.17
CA PRO A 357 -20.44 -3.92 0.01
C PRO A 357 -20.93 -4.67 1.25
N ALA A 358 -22.18 -4.43 1.65
CA ALA A 358 -22.76 -5.03 2.87
C ALA A 358 -22.83 -6.58 2.83
N THR A 359 -22.75 -7.16 1.65
CA THR A 359 -22.81 -8.63 1.42
C THR A 359 -21.48 -9.34 1.56
N VAL A 360 -20.38 -8.60 1.76
CA VAL A 360 -19.02 -9.16 1.76
C VAL A 360 -18.73 -9.91 3.05
N ASP A 361 -18.33 -11.18 2.90
CA ASP A 361 -17.79 -11.97 4.01
C ASP A 361 -16.32 -11.64 4.23
N LEU A 362 -16.01 -11.16 5.44
CA LEU A 362 -14.66 -10.84 5.91
C LEU A 362 -14.03 -11.96 6.75
N THR A 363 -14.77 -13.04 7.03
CA THR A 363 -14.31 -14.12 7.91
C THR A 363 -12.99 -14.72 7.45
N GLY A 364 -12.01 -14.73 8.33
CA GLY A 364 -10.67 -15.24 8.08
C GLY A 364 -9.86 -14.38 7.07
N SER A 365 -10.30 -13.18 6.73
CA SER A 365 -9.54 -12.23 5.92
C SER A 365 -8.62 -11.34 6.78
N TRP A 366 -7.78 -10.55 6.12
CA TRP A 366 -6.92 -9.56 6.82
C TRP A 366 -7.71 -8.37 7.37
N LEU A 367 -8.99 -8.26 7.01
CA LEU A 367 -9.89 -7.16 7.39
C LEU A 367 -10.98 -7.62 8.34
N GLU A 368 -10.89 -8.82 8.92
CA GLU A 368 -11.93 -9.30 9.83
C GLU A 368 -12.14 -8.30 10.98
N GLY A 369 -13.35 -7.78 11.09
CA GLY A 369 -13.70 -6.75 12.07
C GLY A 369 -13.41 -5.30 11.67
N GLU A 370 -12.92 -5.05 10.44
CA GLU A 370 -12.56 -3.72 9.95
C GLU A 370 -13.21 -3.40 8.60
N GLY A 371 -13.05 -2.15 8.13
CA GLY A 371 -13.51 -1.68 6.84
C GLY A 371 -12.39 -1.49 5.83
N HIS A 372 -12.78 -1.18 4.60
CA HIS A 372 -11.89 -0.84 3.51
C HIS A 372 -12.44 0.31 2.70
N GLY A 373 -11.64 1.35 2.50
CA GLY A 373 -11.95 2.51 1.68
C GLY A 373 -11.32 2.42 0.28
N ALA A 374 -11.03 3.54 -0.30
CA ALA A 374 -10.43 3.65 -1.63
C ALA A 374 -8.95 3.20 -1.63
N GLY A 375 -8.72 1.91 -1.75
CA GLY A 375 -7.39 1.29 -1.80
C GLY A 375 -6.65 1.23 -0.47
N GLY A 376 -7.33 1.42 0.66
CA GLY A 376 -6.76 1.36 2.00
C GLY A 376 -7.73 0.85 3.04
N ARG A 377 -7.20 0.36 4.16
CA ARG A 377 -7.97 -0.01 5.34
C ARG A 377 -8.63 1.23 5.95
N SER A 378 -9.87 1.11 6.41
CA SER A 378 -10.62 2.14 7.10
C SER A 378 -11.21 1.58 8.39
N THR A 379 -10.96 2.25 9.51
CA THR A 379 -11.55 1.91 10.82
C THR A 379 -12.55 2.97 11.30
N GLY A 380 -13.00 3.84 10.38
CA GLY A 380 -13.82 4.99 10.70
C GLY A 380 -13.00 6.25 10.98
N ALA A 381 -12.12 6.23 11.97
CA ALA A 381 -11.21 7.35 12.28
C ALA A 381 -9.91 7.29 11.49
N THR A 382 -9.39 6.09 11.19
CA THR A 382 -8.11 5.92 10.51
C THR A 382 -8.27 5.45 9.07
N PHE A 383 -7.36 5.90 8.20
CA PHE A 383 -7.23 5.40 6.83
C PHE A 383 -5.76 5.24 6.46
N GLY A 384 -5.39 4.10 5.88
CA GLY A 384 -4.01 3.86 5.46
C GLY A 384 -3.76 2.46 4.93
N TRP A 385 -2.50 2.19 4.55
CA TRP A 385 -2.07 0.86 4.08
C TRP A 385 -0.57 0.64 4.27
N GLY A 386 -0.15 -0.63 4.25
CA GLY A 386 1.26 -1.00 4.32
C GLY A 386 1.86 -1.43 2.98
N GLY A 387 3.17 -1.30 2.83
CA GLY A 387 3.93 -1.77 1.66
C GLY A 387 4.67 -3.08 1.92
N ALA A 388 4.89 -3.89 0.89
CA ALA A 388 5.49 -5.22 1.00
C ALA A 388 6.93 -5.22 1.58
N ALA A 389 7.63 -4.09 1.51
CA ALA A 389 8.99 -3.93 2.06
C ALA A 389 9.00 -3.36 3.50
N GLY A 390 7.97 -3.62 4.28
CA GLY A 390 7.92 -3.24 5.71
C GLY A 390 7.35 -1.85 5.97
N THR A 391 7.13 -1.01 4.96
CA THR A 391 6.56 0.33 5.12
C THR A 391 5.10 0.31 5.57
N LEU A 392 4.67 1.39 6.24
CA LEU A 392 3.28 1.60 6.68
C LEU A 392 2.99 3.11 6.69
N ALA A 393 1.76 3.50 6.34
CA ALA A 393 1.31 4.88 6.48
C ALA A 393 -0.17 4.93 6.85
N ALA A 394 -0.54 5.88 7.70
CA ALA A 394 -1.92 6.14 8.07
C ALA A 394 -2.16 7.61 8.44
N VAL A 395 -3.39 8.06 8.23
CA VAL A 395 -3.97 9.22 8.86
C VAL A 395 -4.96 8.78 9.93
N ASP A 396 -5.01 9.54 11.03
CA ASP A 396 -6.04 9.44 12.06
C ASP A 396 -6.75 10.78 12.15
N PHE A 397 -8.01 10.82 11.72
CA PHE A 397 -8.81 12.04 11.65
C PHE A 397 -9.23 12.54 13.03
N ASP A 398 -9.45 11.65 14.00
CA ASP A 398 -9.83 12.01 15.36
C ASP A 398 -8.64 12.60 16.13
N LEU A 399 -7.45 12.03 15.92
CA LEU A 399 -6.20 12.53 16.52
C LEU A 399 -5.59 13.67 15.72
N ASN A 400 -6.07 13.90 14.50
CA ASN A 400 -5.46 14.82 13.56
C ASN A 400 -3.98 14.50 13.31
N LEU A 401 -3.65 13.20 13.24
CA LEU A 401 -2.29 12.65 13.20
C LEU A 401 -2.01 11.99 11.86
N ARG A 402 -0.83 12.25 11.30
CA ARG A 402 -0.22 11.52 10.21
C ARG A 402 0.93 10.71 10.76
N SER A 403 1.00 9.43 10.43
CA SER A 403 2.09 8.55 10.90
C SER A 403 2.56 7.63 9.79
N CYS A 404 3.89 7.47 9.67
CA CYS A 404 4.48 6.54 8.72
C CYS A 404 5.66 5.79 9.33
N LEU A 405 5.89 4.59 8.83
CA LEU A 405 7.03 3.74 9.10
C LEU A 405 7.78 3.47 7.80
N TRP A 406 9.09 3.71 7.78
CA TRP A 406 9.98 3.66 6.64
C TRP A 406 11.12 2.69 6.88
N THR A 407 11.17 1.65 6.10
CA THR A 407 12.25 0.65 6.07
C THR A 407 12.17 -0.14 4.78
N GLN A 408 13.16 -1.01 4.48
CA GLN A 408 13.18 -1.81 3.24
C GLN A 408 13.67 -3.21 3.53
N TYR A 409 12.73 -4.14 3.75
CA TYR A 409 13.01 -5.57 3.87
C TYR A 409 11.83 -6.40 3.38
N MET A 410 12.09 -7.59 2.86
CA MET A 410 11.07 -8.52 2.38
C MET A 410 11.43 -9.97 2.79
N PRO A 411 10.43 -10.81 3.16
CA PRO A 411 9.00 -10.46 3.28
C PRO A 411 8.73 -9.62 4.54
N SER A 412 7.67 -8.81 4.52
CA SER A 412 7.31 -7.91 5.63
C SER A 412 7.01 -8.64 6.94
N GLU A 413 6.70 -9.92 6.87
CA GLU A 413 6.42 -10.81 8.00
C GLU A 413 7.69 -11.33 8.69
N ALA A 414 8.88 -11.09 8.12
CA ALA A 414 10.15 -11.52 8.72
C ALA A 414 10.40 -10.90 10.10
N TYR A 415 9.86 -9.71 10.32
CA TYR A 415 9.93 -9.01 11.61
C TYR A 415 8.55 -8.42 11.98
N PRO A 416 8.16 -8.42 13.29
CA PRO A 416 6.87 -7.88 13.75
C PRO A 416 6.88 -6.34 13.89
N ILE A 417 7.60 -5.63 13.03
CA ILE A 417 7.88 -4.20 13.17
C ILE A 417 6.62 -3.35 13.16
N ARG A 418 5.61 -3.71 12.35
CA ARG A 418 4.36 -2.95 12.26
C ARG A 418 3.57 -2.99 13.55
N ASP A 419 3.46 -4.19 14.15
CA ASP A 419 2.74 -4.37 15.40
C ASP A 419 3.48 -3.67 16.55
N GLU A 420 4.81 -3.81 16.59
CA GLU A 420 5.64 -3.12 17.56
C GLU A 420 5.57 -1.60 17.40
N PHE A 421 5.52 -1.09 16.17
CA PHE A 421 5.37 0.35 15.91
C PHE A 421 4.03 0.88 16.42
N ILE A 422 2.93 0.18 16.13
CA ILE A 422 1.59 0.58 16.58
C ILE A 422 1.55 0.58 18.11
N ALA A 423 2.03 -0.48 18.76
CA ALA A 423 2.07 -0.58 20.21
C ALA A 423 2.95 0.51 20.86
N ALA A 424 4.13 0.80 20.26
CA ALA A 424 5.02 1.84 20.76
C ALA A 424 4.40 3.25 20.60
N MET A 425 3.78 3.51 19.45
CA MET A 425 3.07 4.76 19.18
C MET A 425 1.92 4.98 20.16
N GLU A 426 1.11 3.97 20.43
CA GLU A 426 0.00 4.03 21.39
C GLU A 426 0.51 4.31 22.82
N ALA A 427 1.61 3.67 23.21
CA ALA A 427 2.24 3.89 24.52
C ALA A 427 2.68 5.36 24.69
N ASP A 428 3.36 5.90 23.69
CA ASP A 428 3.84 7.29 23.72
C ASP A 428 2.67 8.29 23.68
N LEU A 429 1.65 8.05 22.85
CA LEU A 429 0.42 8.86 22.81
C LEU A 429 -0.31 8.87 24.16
N LYS A 430 -0.37 7.74 24.86
CA LYS A 430 -0.95 7.66 26.19
C LYS A 430 -0.21 8.54 27.21
N VAL A 431 1.12 8.54 27.17
CA VAL A 431 1.95 9.40 28.03
C VAL A 431 1.73 10.88 27.70
N MET A 432 1.73 11.26 26.41
CA MET A 432 1.47 12.64 25.99
C MET A 432 0.11 13.15 26.51
N ARG A 433 -0.92 12.31 26.40
CA ARG A 433 -2.26 12.63 26.91
C ARG A 433 -2.30 12.79 28.44
N ALA A 434 -1.57 11.96 29.17
CA ALA A 434 -1.48 12.06 30.63
C ALA A 434 -0.79 13.36 31.06
N LYS A 435 0.32 13.72 30.43
CA LYS A 435 1.03 14.99 30.66
C LYS A 435 0.12 16.21 30.42
N LYS A 436 -0.67 16.17 29.33
CA LYS A 436 -1.58 17.27 28.98
C LYS A 436 -2.73 17.44 29.99
N LYS A 437 -3.20 16.35 30.61
CA LYS A 437 -4.25 16.44 31.65
C LYS A 437 -3.73 16.95 32.97
N ALA A 438 -2.40 16.83 33.21
CA ALA A 438 -1.74 17.27 34.45
C ALA A 438 -1.25 18.72 34.39
N ALA A 439 -1.14 19.31 33.19
CA ALA A 439 -0.79 20.72 32.95
C ALA A 439 -2.05 21.59 32.82
#